data_6b374b58fa5ebad923a92acb9177b3c6
#
_entry.id   6b374b58fa5ebad923a92acb9177b3c6
#
_cell.length_a   1.000
_cell.length_b   1.000
_cell.length_c   1.000
_cell.angle_alpha   90.00
_cell.angle_beta   90.00
_cell.angle_gamma   90.00
#
_symmetry.space_group_name_H-M   'P 1'
#
loop_
_entity.id
_entity.type
_entity.pdbx_description
1 polymer ?
#
loop_
_entity_poly.entity_id
_entity_poly.type
_entity_poly.pdbx_seq_one_letter_code
_entity_poly.pdbx_strand_id
1 'polypeptide(L)'
;MKQRRKNLLKYAQQIDCDTLVTFEPENLFYMTGFWGEAIGLLEKNGKTTIIAPELEVGRAKEESVDCNVITAERGEGLITSIIKKIKKNRVCTDCQNYSVMMSLKKSIPKIKSSTEPFYNARIIKDEKEIQILKKASKIIDEMFQICTKKMKIGQKESELQTILMTYAMEQEMFDTGYKSTLNPLIIAGGPNGALPHAQVTNRKFKKGDLVVTDLTLRYKGYVSDATRTFAIGKISSQSNKACEIVKESQ
;
A
#
# COMPACT_ATOMS: atom_id res chain seq x y z
N MET A 1 -15.28 8.38 7.33
CA MET A 1 -14.46 8.07 8.53
C MET A 1 -15.25 7.52 9.72
N LYS A 2 -16.34 8.13 10.18
CA LYS A 2 -17.07 7.65 11.39
C LYS A 2 -17.42 6.15 11.34
N GLN A 3 -17.91 5.62 10.21
CA GLN A 3 -18.24 4.19 10.09
C GLN A 3 -16.99 3.29 10.14
N ARG A 4 -15.88 3.70 9.51
CA ARG A 4 -14.61 2.96 9.55
C ARG A 4 -14.08 2.83 10.98
N ARG A 5 -14.13 3.91 11.78
CA ARG A 5 -13.76 3.90 13.20
C ARG A 5 -14.65 3.01 14.04
N LYS A 6 -15.97 2.98 13.77
CA LYS A 6 -16.90 2.04 14.42
C LYS A 6 -16.54 0.59 14.11
N ASN A 7 -16.20 0.29 12.85
CA ASN A 7 -15.78 -1.05 12.45
C ASN A 7 -14.48 -1.46 13.15
N LEU A 8 -13.48 -0.56 13.19
CA LEU A 8 -12.22 -0.80 13.92
C LEU A 8 -12.48 -1.13 15.39
N LEU A 9 -13.31 -0.33 16.09
CA LEU A 9 -13.64 -0.56 17.49
C LEU A 9 -14.45 -1.84 17.70
N LYS A 10 -15.36 -2.18 16.79
CA LYS A 10 -16.10 -3.45 16.82
C LYS A 10 -15.16 -4.65 16.82
N TYR A 11 -14.18 -4.68 15.90
CA TYR A 11 -13.22 -5.78 15.83
C TYR A 11 -12.19 -5.75 16.98
N ALA A 12 -11.81 -4.58 17.47
CA ALA A 12 -11.00 -4.47 18.68
C ALA A 12 -11.68 -5.10 19.91
N GLN A 13 -12.98 -4.89 20.06
CA GLN A 13 -13.75 -5.47 21.16
C GLN A 13 -13.81 -7.01 21.10
N GLN A 14 -13.77 -7.62 19.93
CA GLN A 14 -13.73 -9.08 19.78
C GLN A 14 -12.47 -9.71 20.37
N ILE A 15 -11.38 -8.96 20.44
CA ILE A 15 -10.11 -9.37 21.07
C ILE A 15 -9.89 -8.70 22.44
N ASP A 16 -10.97 -8.28 23.11
CA ASP A 16 -10.94 -7.65 24.42
C ASP A 16 -10.10 -6.36 24.47
N CYS A 17 -10.17 -5.55 23.42
CA CYS A 17 -9.55 -4.22 23.34
C CYS A 17 -10.62 -3.15 23.08
N ASP A 18 -10.37 -1.94 23.55
CA ASP A 18 -11.28 -0.79 23.36
C ASP A 18 -10.55 0.48 22.90
N THR A 19 -9.24 0.37 22.76
CA THR A 19 -8.37 1.45 22.29
C THR A 19 -7.39 0.88 21.28
N LEU A 20 -7.25 1.54 20.13
CA LEU A 20 -6.36 1.15 19.06
C LEU A 20 -5.25 2.17 18.88
N VAL A 21 -4.03 1.69 18.72
CA VAL A 21 -2.85 2.48 18.35
C VAL A 21 -2.30 1.91 17.05
N THR A 22 -2.14 2.74 16.03
CA THR A 22 -1.60 2.31 14.74
C THR A 22 -0.30 3.03 14.41
N PHE A 23 0.64 2.26 13.90
CA PHE A 23 1.93 2.68 13.37
C PHE A 23 2.02 2.47 11.85
N GLU A 24 1.16 1.59 11.31
CA GLU A 24 1.18 1.28 9.88
C GLU A 24 0.43 2.36 9.09
N PRO A 25 1.05 2.92 8.02
CA PRO A 25 0.50 4.04 7.25
C PRO A 25 -0.89 3.74 6.68
N GLU A 26 -1.15 2.51 6.25
CA GLU A 26 -2.43 2.09 5.67
C GLU A 26 -3.55 2.11 6.70
N ASN A 27 -3.24 1.67 7.92
CA ASN A 27 -4.20 1.65 9.02
C ASN A 27 -4.46 3.06 9.54
N LEU A 28 -3.41 3.89 9.59
CA LEU A 28 -3.53 5.32 9.89
C LEU A 28 -4.44 6.00 8.86
N PHE A 29 -4.17 5.78 7.57
CA PHE A 29 -4.98 6.34 6.49
C PHE A 29 -6.45 5.87 6.55
N TYR A 30 -6.69 4.58 6.75
CA TYR A 30 -8.03 4.03 6.89
C TYR A 30 -8.79 4.66 8.05
N MET A 31 -8.12 4.92 9.16
CA MET A 31 -8.68 5.49 10.38
C MET A 31 -8.91 7.00 10.29
N THR A 32 -8.04 7.73 9.57
CA THR A 32 -7.95 9.18 9.65
C THR A 32 -8.12 9.92 8.32
N GLY A 33 -7.74 9.30 7.20
CA GLY A 33 -7.60 9.92 5.89
C GLY A 33 -6.19 10.48 5.62
N PHE A 34 -5.34 10.54 6.63
CA PHE A 34 -3.97 11.03 6.50
C PHE A 34 -2.98 9.90 6.19
N TRP A 35 -2.15 10.10 5.16
CA TRP A 35 -1.05 9.21 4.79
C TRP A 35 0.29 9.90 5.03
N GLY A 36 0.98 9.55 6.10
CA GLY A 36 2.27 10.15 6.45
C GLY A 36 2.90 9.52 7.67
N GLU A 37 4.03 10.07 8.10
CA GLU A 37 4.74 9.63 9.29
C GLU A 37 4.01 10.15 10.55
N ALA A 38 3.24 9.28 11.19
CA ALA A 38 2.56 9.60 12.43
C ALA A 38 2.09 8.34 13.16
N ILE A 39 1.67 8.50 14.41
CA ILE A 39 0.98 7.46 15.19
C ILE A 39 -0.48 7.85 15.34
N GLY A 40 -1.39 6.92 15.04
CA GLY A 40 -2.82 7.10 15.23
C GLY A 40 -3.30 6.48 16.54
N LEU A 41 -4.18 7.19 17.25
CA LEU A 41 -4.88 6.71 18.45
C LEU A 41 -6.38 6.81 18.22
N LEU A 42 -7.08 5.70 18.39
CA LEU A 42 -8.56 5.64 18.40
C LEU A 42 -9.03 5.14 19.76
N GLU A 43 -9.73 5.99 20.49
CA GLU A 43 -10.28 5.70 21.81
C GLU A 43 -11.70 5.10 21.70
N LYS A 44 -12.14 4.39 22.74
CA LYS A 44 -13.46 3.73 22.85
C LYS A 44 -14.64 4.63 22.47
N ASN A 45 -14.57 5.92 22.79
CA ASN A 45 -15.61 6.91 22.49
C ASN A 45 -15.58 7.40 21.03
N GLY A 46 -14.68 6.88 20.19
CA GLY A 46 -14.49 7.28 18.80
C GLY A 46 -13.58 8.49 18.61
N LYS A 47 -13.09 9.09 19.71
CA LYS A 47 -12.10 10.19 19.62
C LYS A 47 -10.85 9.68 18.95
N THR A 48 -10.40 10.40 17.93
CA THR A 48 -9.23 10.05 17.13
C THR A 48 -8.17 11.13 17.26
N THR A 49 -6.94 10.71 17.55
CA THR A 49 -5.78 11.60 17.67
C THR A 49 -4.68 11.12 16.74
N ILE A 50 -4.07 12.04 16.01
CA ILE A 50 -2.84 11.84 15.24
C ILE A 50 -1.70 12.50 16.02
N ILE A 51 -0.62 11.76 16.27
CA ILE A 51 0.62 12.27 16.84
C ILE A 51 1.66 12.28 15.74
N ALA A 52 2.07 13.46 15.30
CA ALA A 52 2.92 13.64 14.13
C ALA A 52 4.16 14.49 14.46
N PRO A 53 5.29 14.27 13.75
CA PRO A 53 6.40 15.20 13.79
C PRO A 53 5.97 16.58 13.26
N GLU A 54 6.65 17.63 13.70
CA GLU A 54 6.31 19.02 13.35
C GLU A 54 6.12 19.25 11.85
N LEU A 55 6.99 18.67 11.03
CA LEU A 55 6.94 18.78 9.57
C LEU A 55 5.67 18.15 8.94
N GLU A 56 5.05 17.19 9.59
CA GLU A 56 3.84 16.52 9.11
C GLU A 56 2.53 17.12 9.66
N VAL A 57 2.61 17.96 10.70
CA VAL A 57 1.41 18.49 11.39
C VAL A 57 0.51 19.29 10.46
N GLY A 58 1.09 20.10 9.58
CA GLY A 58 0.32 20.89 8.59
C GLY A 58 -0.53 19.99 7.70
N ARG A 59 0.11 19.01 7.06
CA ARG A 59 -0.55 18.03 6.21
C ARG A 59 -1.57 17.18 6.99
N ALA A 60 -1.20 16.72 8.17
CA ALA A 60 -2.08 15.91 9.01
C ALA A 60 -3.37 16.67 9.39
N LYS A 61 -3.30 17.98 9.63
CA LYS A 61 -4.49 18.82 9.90
C LYS A 61 -5.36 19.01 8.67
N GLU A 62 -4.76 19.17 7.50
CA GLU A 62 -5.45 19.41 6.24
C GLU A 62 -6.14 18.14 5.70
N GLU A 63 -5.40 17.02 5.68
CA GLU A 63 -5.84 15.76 5.05
C GLU A 63 -6.74 14.92 5.96
N SER A 64 -6.60 15.03 7.29
CA SER A 64 -7.36 14.17 8.21
C SER A 64 -8.78 14.64 8.44
N VAL A 65 -9.67 13.69 8.71
CA VAL A 65 -11.11 13.93 8.92
C VAL A 65 -11.48 13.71 10.39
N ASP A 66 -11.99 14.74 11.05
CA ASP A 66 -12.45 14.70 12.46
C ASP A 66 -11.36 14.13 13.40
N CYS A 67 -10.14 14.60 13.29
CA CYS A 67 -9.00 14.19 14.12
C CYS A 67 -8.45 15.36 14.95
N ASN A 68 -7.98 15.04 16.16
CA ASN A 68 -7.11 15.93 16.91
C ASN A 68 -5.66 15.65 16.49
N VAL A 69 -4.91 16.68 16.07
CA VAL A 69 -3.51 16.55 15.67
C VAL A 69 -2.61 17.15 16.74
N ILE A 70 -1.62 16.38 17.17
CA ILE A 70 -0.67 16.75 18.22
C ILE A 70 0.75 16.65 17.66
N THR A 71 1.55 17.65 17.91
CA THR A 71 2.97 17.66 17.56
C THR A 71 3.78 16.87 18.59
N ALA A 72 4.77 16.11 18.11
CA ALA A 72 5.78 15.48 18.94
C ALA A 72 7.12 15.45 18.21
N GLU A 73 8.21 15.28 18.94
CA GLU A 73 9.52 15.05 18.33
C GLU A 73 9.52 13.71 17.58
N ARG A 74 10.26 13.67 16.47
CA ARG A 74 10.40 12.48 15.64
C ARG A 74 11.07 11.34 16.42
N GLY A 75 10.74 10.10 16.07
CA GLY A 75 11.32 8.91 16.70
C GLY A 75 10.76 8.65 18.10
N GLU A 76 11.61 8.66 19.13
CA GLU A 76 11.21 8.35 20.52
C GLU A 76 10.20 9.34 21.10
N GLY A 77 10.21 10.59 20.64
CA GLY A 77 9.23 11.60 21.04
C GLY A 77 7.78 11.22 20.69
N LEU A 78 7.56 10.63 19.52
CA LEU A 78 6.25 10.08 19.13
C LEU A 78 5.79 8.97 20.08
N ILE A 79 6.72 8.05 20.46
CA ILE A 79 6.43 6.94 21.37
C ILE A 79 6.10 7.45 22.77
N THR A 80 6.88 8.39 23.27
CA THR A 80 6.65 9.02 24.58
C THR A 80 5.29 9.74 24.60
N SER A 81 4.94 10.43 23.52
CA SER A 81 3.68 11.17 23.41
C SER A 81 2.47 10.23 23.36
N ILE A 82 2.54 9.10 22.63
CA ILE A 82 1.45 8.13 22.64
C ILE A 82 1.28 7.47 24.01
N ILE A 83 2.36 7.10 24.68
CA ILE A 83 2.33 6.53 26.04
C ILE A 83 1.64 7.48 27.04
N LYS A 84 1.95 8.78 26.98
CA LYS A 84 1.30 9.80 27.84
C LYS A 84 -0.19 9.96 27.57
N LYS A 85 -0.63 9.69 26.33
CA LYS A 85 -2.04 9.80 25.91
C LYS A 85 -2.89 8.59 26.25
N ILE A 86 -2.31 7.42 26.26
CA ILE A 86 -3.02 6.19 26.58
C ILE A 86 -3.29 6.16 28.09
N LYS A 87 -4.57 6.26 28.43
CA LYS A 87 -5.03 5.98 29.79
C LYS A 87 -5.03 4.46 29.98
N LYS A 88 -5.17 3.95 31.22
CA LYS A 88 -5.16 2.50 31.57
C LYS A 88 -6.29 1.70 30.89
N ASN A 89 -6.27 1.64 29.57
CA ASN A 89 -7.28 0.99 28.72
C ASN A 89 -6.74 -0.36 28.20
N ARG A 90 -7.63 -1.20 27.71
CA ARG A 90 -7.31 -2.41 26.97
C ARG A 90 -6.89 -2.02 25.54
N VAL A 91 -5.59 -1.92 25.31
CA VAL A 91 -4.99 -1.37 24.10
C VAL A 91 -4.55 -2.48 23.17
N CYS A 92 -4.86 -2.32 21.89
CA CYS A 92 -4.29 -3.10 20.80
C CYS A 92 -3.49 -2.21 19.85
N THR A 93 -2.40 -2.74 19.30
CA THR A 93 -1.57 -2.05 18.32
C THR A 93 -1.14 -2.99 17.20
N ASP A 94 -1.00 -2.44 16.00
CA ASP A 94 -0.41 -3.11 14.82
C ASP A 94 1.13 -2.99 14.77
N CYS A 95 1.75 -2.42 15.78
CA CYS A 95 3.21 -2.24 15.82
C CYS A 95 3.94 -3.58 15.72
N GLN A 96 4.79 -3.71 14.70
CA GLN A 96 5.63 -4.89 14.48
C GLN A 96 7.10 -4.66 14.86
N ASN A 97 7.47 -3.43 15.20
CA ASN A 97 8.84 -3.11 15.60
C ASN A 97 9.08 -3.57 17.04
N TYR A 98 10.03 -4.50 17.22
CA TYR A 98 10.33 -5.10 18.52
C TYR A 98 10.71 -4.06 19.58
N SER A 99 11.61 -3.12 19.25
CA SER A 99 12.09 -2.11 20.20
C SER A 99 10.96 -1.18 20.65
N VAL A 100 10.11 -0.76 19.72
CA VAL A 100 8.92 0.06 20.01
C VAL A 100 7.95 -0.72 20.90
N MET A 101 7.68 -1.99 20.58
CA MET A 101 6.80 -2.85 21.39
C MET A 101 7.33 -3.04 22.83
N MET A 102 8.64 -3.20 23.00
CA MET A 102 9.23 -3.30 24.33
C MET A 102 9.04 -2.01 25.15
N SER A 103 9.22 -0.84 24.51
CA SER A 103 8.97 0.46 25.14
C SER A 103 7.50 0.63 25.53
N LEU A 104 6.59 0.24 24.64
CA LEU A 104 5.15 0.27 24.91
C LEU A 104 4.75 -0.67 26.04
N LYS A 105 5.22 -1.91 26.05
CA LYS A 105 4.93 -2.91 27.10
C LYS A 105 5.44 -2.50 28.49
N LYS A 106 6.59 -1.80 28.54
CA LYS A 106 7.14 -1.27 29.80
C LYS A 106 6.17 -0.30 30.48
N SER A 107 5.46 0.51 29.71
CA SER A 107 4.52 1.53 30.20
C SER A 107 3.07 1.06 30.20
N ILE A 108 2.71 0.13 29.33
CA ILE A 108 1.37 -0.42 29.13
C ILE A 108 1.48 -1.96 29.14
N PRO A 109 1.66 -2.61 30.29
CA PRO A 109 1.98 -4.05 30.37
C PRO A 109 0.97 -4.97 29.67
N LYS A 110 -0.31 -4.56 29.60
CA LYS A 110 -1.41 -5.33 28.98
C LYS A 110 -1.67 -4.99 27.52
N ILE A 111 -0.77 -4.21 26.86
CA ILE A 111 -0.93 -3.91 25.43
C ILE A 111 -0.86 -5.21 24.61
N LYS A 112 -1.82 -5.40 23.72
CA LYS A 112 -1.86 -6.52 22.77
C LYS A 112 -1.26 -6.07 21.42
N SER A 113 -0.38 -6.87 20.85
CA SER A 113 0.05 -6.72 19.46
C SER A 113 -0.82 -7.58 18.57
N SER A 114 -1.62 -6.96 17.70
CA SER A 114 -2.47 -7.67 16.73
C SER A 114 -2.84 -6.74 15.57
N THR A 115 -2.72 -7.25 14.36
CA THR A 115 -3.20 -6.60 13.14
C THR A 115 -4.67 -6.91 12.85
N GLU A 116 -5.25 -7.88 13.55
CA GLU A 116 -6.57 -8.43 13.27
C GLU A 116 -7.71 -7.40 13.23
N PRO A 117 -7.85 -6.44 14.18
CA PRO A 117 -8.91 -5.44 14.11
C PRO A 117 -8.82 -4.57 12.86
N PHE A 118 -7.60 -4.22 12.44
CA PHE A 118 -7.35 -3.39 11.26
C PHE A 118 -7.62 -4.18 9.98
N TYR A 119 -7.14 -5.41 9.92
CA TYR A 119 -7.35 -6.31 8.78
C TYR A 119 -8.84 -6.55 8.55
N ASN A 120 -9.57 -6.99 9.57
CA ASN A 120 -10.99 -7.31 9.46
C ASN A 120 -11.84 -6.07 9.11
N ALA A 121 -11.51 -4.90 9.64
CA ALA A 121 -12.21 -3.67 9.30
C ALA A 121 -12.01 -3.25 7.82
N ARG A 122 -10.89 -3.61 7.19
CA ARG A 122 -10.52 -3.26 5.83
C ARG A 122 -10.90 -4.28 4.77
N ILE A 123 -11.32 -5.51 5.16
CA ILE A 123 -11.73 -6.56 4.22
C ILE A 123 -12.90 -6.07 3.36
N ILE A 124 -13.94 -5.54 3.99
CA ILE A 124 -15.12 -5.04 3.29
C ILE A 124 -14.94 -3.55 3.00
N LYS A 125 -14.89 -3.23 1.70
CA LYS A 125 -14.71 -1.85 1.23
C LYS A 125 -16.03 -1.10 1.21
N ASP A 126 -16.02 0.16 1.61
CA ASP A 126 -17.16 1.05 1.42
C ASP A 126 -17.24 1.55 -0.05
N GLU A 127 -18.35 2.21 -0.41
CA GLU A 127 -18.57 2.66 -1.79
C GLU A 127 -17.48 3.63 -2.27
N LYS A 128 -16.98 4.50 -1.40
CA LYS A 128 -15.89 5.44 -1.75
C LYS A 128 -14.58 4.71 -2.03
N GLU A 129 -14.27 3.68 -1.25
CA GLU A 129 -13.11 2.81 -1.47
C GLU A 129 -13.24 2.07 -2.82
N ILE A 130 -14.42 1.54 -3.12
CA ILE A 130 -14.70 0.85 -4.40
C ILE A 130 -14.49 1.79 -5.59
N GLN A 131 -14.95 3.05 -5.52
CA GLN A 131 -14.75 4.02 -6.60
C GLN A 131 -13.26 4.35 -6.81
N ILE A 132 -12.49 4.47 -5.74
CA ILE A 132 -11.04 4.69 -5.83
C ILE A 132 -10.35 3.48 -6.46
N LEU A 133 -10.69 2.26 -6.04
CA LEU A 133 -10.14 1.01 -6.58
C LEU A 133 -10.47 0.85 -8.07
N LYS A 134 -11.73 1.13 -8.47
CA LYS A 134 -12.13 1.12 -9.89
C LYS A 134 -11.29 2.11 -10.71
N LYS A 135 -11.06 3.32 -10.21
CA LYS A 135 -10.24 4.31 -10.92
C LYS A 135 -8.78 3.84 -10.99
N ALA A 136 -8.22 3.31 -9.91
CA ALA A 136 -6.86 2.76 -9.86
C ALA A 136 -6.69 1.63 -10.90
N SER A 137 -7.61 0.66 -10.93
CA SER A 137 -7.58 -0.45 -11.90
C SER A 137 -7.70 0.06 -13.34
N LYS A 138 -8.54 1.07 -13.59
CA LYS A 138 -8.66 1.66 -14.93
C LYS A 138 -7.35 2.29 -15.41
N ILE A 139 -6.61 2.97 -14.53
CA ILE A 139 -5.31 3.55 -14.88
C ILE A 139 -4.32 2.43 -15.25
N ILE A 140 -4.29 1.34 -14.48
CA ILE A 140 -3.45 0.17 -14.81
C ILE A 140 -3.83 -0.44 -16.17
N ASP A 141 -5.12 -0.54 -16.49
CA ASP A 141 -5.57 -1.02 -17.81
C ASP A 141 -5.11 -0.08 -18.93
N GLU A 142 -5.16 1.24 -18.73
CA GLU A 142 -4.65 2.22 -19.68
C GLU A 142 -3.12 2.10 -19.87
N MET A 143 -2.37 1.77 -18.81
CA MET A 143 -0.93 1.47 -18.90
C MET A 143 -0.66 0.20 -19.72
N PHE A 144 -1.45 -0.85 -19.59
CA PHE A 144 -1.35 -2.02 -20.48
C PHE A 144 -1.67 -1.69 -21.94
N GLN A 145 -2.61 -0.80 -22.20
CA GLN A 145 -2.86 -0.32 -23.58
C GLN A 145 -1.66 0.46 -24.13
N ILE A 146 -0.95 1.23 -23.29
CA ILE A 146 0.30 1.89 -23.67
C ILE A 146 1.36 0.84 -24.04
N CYS A 147 1.49 -0.24 -23.24
CA CYS A 147 2.40 -1.35 -23.57
C CYS A 147 2.08 -1.91 -24.97
N THR A 148 0.83 -2.22 -25.26
CA THR A 148 0.40 -2.74 -26.58
C THR A 148 0.79 -1.80 -27.74
N LYS A 149 0.68 -0.49 -27.53
CA LYS A 149 0.95 0.52 -28.58
C LYS A 149 2.42 0.88 -28.73
N LYS A 150 3.18 0.85 -27.63
CA LYS A 150 4.55 1.40 -27.59
C LYS A 150 5.64 0.32 -27.59
N MET A 151 5.33 -0.89 -27.18
CA MET A 151 6.29 -1.98 -27.10
C MET A 151 6.74 -2.43 -28.50
N LYS A 152 8.06 -2.46 -28.74
CA LYS A 152 8.62 -2.81 -30.06
C LYS A 152 9.99 -3.45 -29.96
N ILE A 153 10.37 -4.18 -31.01
CA ILE A 153 11.72 -4.74 -31.15
C ILE A 153 12.77 -3.64 -31.04
N GLY A 154 13.85 -3.88 -30.31
CA GLY A 154 14.96 -2.95 -30.11
C GLY A 154 14.74 -1.90 -29.02
N GLN A 155 13.54 -1.75 -28.48
CA GLN A 155 13.27 -0.88 -27.33
C GLN A 155 13.84 -1.48 -26.06
N LYS A 156 14.41 -0.68 -25.19
CA LYS A 156 14.89 -1.14 -23.88
C LYS A 156 13.76 -1.32 -22.87
N GLU A 157 13.92 -2.24 -21.94
CA GLU A 157 13.00 -2.39 -20.79
C GLU A 157 12.87 -1.07 -20.03
N SER A 158 14.00 -0.39 -19.75
CA SER A 158 14.03 0.88 -19.05
C SER A 158 13.31 2.03 -19.79
N GLU A 159 13.34 2.05 -21.12
CA GLU A 159 12.60 3.03 -21.91
C GLU A 159 11.09 2.86 -21.78
N LEU A 160 10.60 1.61 -21.79
CA LEU A 160 9.19 1.33 -21.58
C LEU A 160 8.75 1.66 -20.16
N GLN A 161 9.58 1.31 -19.14
CA GLN A 161 9.30 1.64 -17.75
C GLN A 161 9.17 3.17 -17.56
N THR A 162 10.07 3.95 -18.17
CA THR A 162 9.99 5.42 -18.10
C THR A 162 8.67 5.94 -18.67
N ILE A 163 8.23 5.43 -19.80
CA ILE A 163 6.95 5.83 -20.40
C ILE A 163 5.79 5.53 -19.45
N LEU A 164 5.77 4.33 -18.88
CA LEU A 164 4.69 3.91 -17.98
C LEU A 164 4.71 4.68 -16.66
N MET A 165 5.91 4.93 -16.10
CA MET A 165 6.04 5.71 -14.86
C MET A 165 5.59 7.16 -15.07
N THR A 166 5.98 7.78 -16.18
CA THR A 166 5.53 9.14 -16.53
C THR A 166 4.00 9.20 -16.59
N TYR A 167 3.37 8.27 -17.29
CA TYR A 167 1.92 8.19 -17.35
C TYR A 167 1.27 7.99 -15.98
N ALA A 168 1.81 7.07 -15.16
CA ALA A 168 1.30 6.82 -13.81
C ALA A 168 1.34 8.09 -12.95
N MET A 169 2.45 8.83 -12.98
CA MET A 169 2.61 10.08 -12.23
C MET A 169 1.64 11.18 -12.71
N GLU A 170 1.40 11.29 -14.02
CA GLU A 170 0.39 12.20 -14.59
C GLU A 170 -1.03 11.86 -14.12
N GLN A 171 -1.28 10.58 -13.78
CA GLN A 171 -2.55 10.10 -13.23
C GLN A 171 -2.57 10.08 -11.69
N GLU A 172 -1.64 10.70 -11.02
CA GLU A 172 -1.50 10.73 -9.55
C GLU A 172 -1.34 9.32 -8.93
N MET A 173 -0.80 8.35 -9.69
CA MET A 173 -0.38 7.05 -9.17
C MET A 173 1.10 7.05 -8.84
N PHE A 174 1.42 6.47 -7.69
CA PHE A 174 2.78 6.46 -7.14
C PHE A 174 3.14 5.06 -6.62
N ASP A 175 4.38 4.92 -6.18
CA ASP A 175 4.84 3.77 -5.42
C ASP A 175 3.88 3.45 -4.26
N THR A 176 3.76 2.16 -3.95
CA THR A 176 2.89 1.67 -2.87
C THR A 176 3.29 2.21 -1.49
N GLY A 177 4.56 2.50 -1.29
CA GLY A 177 5.14 2.83 0.01
C GLY A 177 5.37 1.59 0.91
N TYR A 178 5.09 0.38 0.43
CA TYR A 178 5.35 -0.86 1.18
C TYR A 178 6.82 -1.27 1.05
N LYS A 179 7.42 -1.64 2.16
CA LYS A 179 8.80 -2.15 2.19
C LYS A 179 8.98 -3.45 1.38
N SER A 180 7.90 -4.20 1.17
CA SER A 180 7.88 -5.44 0.39
C SER A 180 7.81 -5.21 -1.12
N THR A 181 7.41 -4.03 -1.57
CA THR A 181 7.35 -3.70 -2.99
C THR A 181 8.74 -3.25 -3.45
N LEU A 182 9.54 -4.20 -3.94
CA LEU A 182 10.93 -3.94 -4.37
C LEU A 182 11.00 -3.16 -5.70
N ASN A 183 10.04 -3.39 -6.58
CA ASN A 183 9.92 -2.72 -7.88
C ASN A 183 8.44 -2.59 -8.23
N PRO A 184 7.86 -1.38 -8.22
CA PRO A 184 6.44 -1.17 -8.49
C PRO A 184 6.06 -1.35 -9.97
N LEU A 185 7.04 -1.32 -10.88
CA LEU A 185 6.85 -1.52 -12.32
C LEU A 185 7.87 -2.51 -12.85
N ILE A 186 7.54 -3.79 -12.84
CA ILE A 186 8.36 -4.83 -13.46
C ILE A 186 8.09 -4.85 -14.96
N ILE A 187 9.15 -4.71 -15.76
CA ILE A 187 9.13 -4.87 -17.21
C ILE A 187 10.30 -5.76 -17.57
N ALA A 188 10.01 -7.02 -17.79
CA ALA A 188 11.02 -8.06 -17.92
C ALA A 188 10.85 -8.88 -19.20
N GLY A 189 11.74 -8.69 -20.17
CA GLY A 189 11.68 -9.32 -21.49
C GLY A 189 12.55 -10.56 -21.62
N GLY A 190 12.06 -11.62 -22.27
CA GLY A 190 12.78 -12.85 -22.55
C GLY A 190 13.36 -13.50 -21.27
N PRO A 191 14.69 -13.78 -21.19
CA PRO A 191 15.29 -14.43 -20.02
C PRO A 191 15.07 -13.68 -18.71
N ASN A 192 14.97 -12.32 -18.73
CA ASN A 192 14.74 -11.53 -17.54
C ASN A 192 13.33 -11.78 -16.94
N GLY A 193 12.36 -12.13 -17.79
CA GLY A 193 11.00 -12.48 -17.36
C GLY A 193 10.87 -13.80 -16.59
N ALA A 194 11.95 -14.58 -16.47
CA ALA A 194 12.00 -15.76 -15.62
C ALA A 194 12.21 -15.42 -14.13
N LEU A 195 12.53 -14.17 -13.79
CA LEU A 195 12.79 -13.71 -12.43
C LEU A 195 11.51 -13.08 -11.86
N PRO A 196 10.96 -13.58 -10.73
CA PRO A 196 9.71 -13.07 -10.16
C PRO A 196 9.72 -11.57 -9.81
N HIS A 197 10.88 -11.09 -9.35
CA HIS A 197 11.07 -9.67 -8.98
C HIS A 197 12.19 -9.04 -9.82
N ALA A 198 12.10 -9.23 -11.14
CA ALA A 198 13.09 -8.70 -12.06
C ALA A 198 13.27 -7.19 -11.90
N GLN A 199 14.52 -6.76 -11.84
CA GLN A 199 14.84 -5.34 -11.99
C GLN A 199 14.86 -5.00 -13.47
N VAL A 200 14.37 -3.84 -13.82
CA VAL A 200 14.43 -3.34 -15.19
C VAL A 200 15.87 -3.12 -15.62
N THR A 201 16.18 -3.45 -16.85
CA THR A 201 17.53 -3.36 -17.40
C THR A 201 17.59 -2.55 -18.70
N ASN A 202 18.79 -2.41 -19.26
CA ASN A 202 18.99 -1.84 -20.59
C ASN A 202 18.88 -2.91 -21.70
N ARG A 203 18.41 -4.13 -21.38
CA ARG A 203 18.14 -5.16 -22.37
C ARG A 203 17.13 -4.67 -23.39
N LYS A 204 17.40 -4.91 -24.67
CA LYS A 204 16.49 -4.59 -25.77
C LYS A 204 15.57 -5.77 -26.05
N PHE A 205 14.29 -5.51 -26.25
CA PHE A 205 13.33 -6.53 -26.68
C PHE A 205 13.72 -7.12 -28.03
N LYS A 206 13.61 -8.43 -28.14
CA LYS A 206 13.91 -9.20 -29.35
C LYS A 206 12.65 -9.86 -29.88
N LYS A 207 12.60 -10.15 -31.20
CA LYS A 207 11.55 -10.95 -31.77
C LYS A 207 11.48 -12.34 -31.10
N GLY A 208 10.29 -12.74 -30.67
CA GLY A 208 10.06 -13.98 -29.96
C GLY A 208 10.12 -13.86 -28.44
N ASP A 209 10.48 -12.69 -27.88
CA ASP A 209 10.40 -12.48 -26.44
C ASP A 209 8.95 -12.50 -25.96
N LEU A 210 8.75 -13.08 -24.78
CA LEU A 210 7.64 -12.76 -23.88
C LEU A 210 8.12 -11.68 -22.92
N VAL A 211 7.30 -10.65 -22.73
CA VAL A 211 7.60 -9.54 -21.81
C VAL A 211 6.55 -9.55 -20.71
N VAL A 212 6.97 -9.87 -19.49
CA VAL A 212 6.17 -9.76 -18.29
C VAL A 212 6.12 -8.27 -17.89
N THR A 213 4.93 -7.74 -17.78
CA THR A 213 4.67 -6.39 -17.26
C THR A 213 3.78 -6.52 -16.04
N ASP A 214 4.34 -6.23 -14.88
CA ASP A 214 3.67 -6.32 -13.58
C ASP A 214 3.68 -4.94 -12.93
N LEU A 215 2.48 -4.41 -12.67
CA LEU A 215 2.25 -3.03 -12.28
C LEU A 215 1.53 -2.99 -10.94
N THR A 216 2.27 -2.57 -9.90
CA THR A 216 1.76 -2.47 -8.51
C THR A 216 1.91 -1.05 -8.02
N LEU A 217 0.86 -0.24 -8.17
CA LEU A 217 0.86 1.19 -7.88
C LEU A 217 -0.28 1.61 -6.96
N ARG A 218 -0.08 2.71 -6.24
CA ARG A 218 -1.03 3.28 -5.29
C ARG A 218 -1.68 4.55 -5.83
N TYR A 219 -3.01 4.58 -5.81
CA TYR A 219 -3.83 5.75 -6.12
C TYR A 219 -4.67 6.15 -4.91
N LYS A 220 -4.50 7.37 -4.41
CA LYS A 220 -5.27 7.91 -3.26
C LYS A 220 -5.35 6.95 -2.07
N GLY A 221 -4.22 6.31 -1.72
CA GLY A 221 -4.10 5.40 -0.58
C GLY A 221 -4.51 3.94 -0.85
N TYR A 222 -4.94 3.58 -2.08
CA TYR A 222 -5.35 2.22 -2.47
C TYR A 222 -4.44 1.68 -3.56
N VAL A 223 -4.02 0.43 -3.41
CA VAL A 223 -3.15 -0.25 -4.37
C VAL A 223 -4.00 -0.96 -5.42
N SER A 224 -3.57 -0.85 -6.68
CA SER A 224 -3.97 -1.73 -7.78
C SER A 224 -2.74 -2.48 -8.24
N ASP A 225 -2.91 -3.78 -8.44
CA ASP A 225 -1.86 -4.73 -8.79
C ASP A 225 -2.39 -5.63 -9.90
N ALA A 226 -1.67 -5.67 -11.03
CA ALA A 226 -2.03 -6.53 -12.15
C ALA A 226 -0.83 -6.83 -13.04
N THR A 227 -0.78 -8.07 -13.53
CA THR A 227 0.25 -8.55 -14.47
C THR A 227 -0.32 -8.87 -15.83
N ARG A 228 0.40 -8.53 -16.90
CA ARG A 228 0.15 -8.99 -18.27
C ARG A 228 1.44 -9.40 -18.94
N THR A 229 1.37 -10.45 -19.77
CA THR A 229 2.49 -10.90 -20.59
C THR A 229 2.23 -10.57 -22.07
N PHE A 230 3.18 -9.88 -22.68
CA PHE A 230 3.12 -9.44 -24.08
C PHE A 230 4.10 -10.23 -24.93
N ALA A 231 3.71 -10.58 -26.16
CA ALA A 231 4.56 -11.24 -27.13
C ALA A 231 5.17 -10.22 -28.09
N ILE A 232 6.48 -10.26 -28.30
CA ILE A 232 7.19 -9.43 -29.28
C ILE A 232 7.27 -10.16 -30.63
N GLY A 233 6.31 -9.93 -31.50
CA GLY A 233 6.19 -10.61 -32.78
C GLY A 233 5.78 -12.08 -32.61
N LYS A 234 6.24 -12.96 -33.52
CA LYS A 234 5.92 -14.40 -33.46
C LYS A 234 6.73 -15.10 -32.40
N ILE A 235 6.06 -15.71 -31.44
CA ILE A 235 6.66 -16.53 -30.36
C ILE A 235 6.68 -18.01 -30.77
N SER A 236 7.42 -18.86 -30.02
CA SER A 236 7.47 -20.30 -30.23
C SER A 236 6.13 -20.97 -29.94
N SER A 237 5.89 -22.15 -30.54
CA SER A 237 4.70 -22.96 -30.27
C SER A 237 4.62 -23.38 -28.79
N GLN A 238 5.78 -23.68 -28.17
CA GLN A 238 5.85 -24.00 -26.76
C GLN A 238 5.44 -22.82 -25.86
N SER A 239 5.93 -21.61 -26.18
CA SER A 239 5.54 -20.38 -25.44
C SER A 239 4.05 -20.07 -25.60
N ASN A 240 3.52 -20.25 -26.83
CA ASN A 240 2.10 -20.04 -27.07
C ASN A 240 1.24 -21.01 -26.26
N LYS A 241 1.59 -22.32 -26.28
CA LYS A 241 0.89 -23.32 -25.46
C LYS A 241 0.92 -23.01 -23.97
N ALA A 242 2.06 -22.54 -23.45
CA ALA A 242 2.16 -22.13 -22.05
C ALA A 242 1.22 -20.96 -21.72
N CYS A 243 1.16 -19.94 -22.59
CA CYS A 243 0.23 -18.82 -22.43
C CYS A 243 -1.24 -19.25 -22.43
N GLU A 244 -1.61 -20.19 -23.32
CA GLU A 244 -2.97 -20.75 -23.38
C GLU A 244 -3.33 -21.49 -22.09
N ILE A 245 -2.44 -22.35 -21.56
CA ILE A 245 -2.66 -23.07 -20.30
C ILE A 245 -2.86 -22.11 -19.13
N VAL A 246 -2.03 -21.07 -19.04
CA VAL A 246 -2.16 -20.06 -17.96
C VAL A 246 -3.50 -19.33 -18.08
N LYS A 247 -3.89 -18.95 -19.31
CA LYS A 247 -5.17 -18.27 -19.55
C LYS A 247 -6.38 -19.14 -19.20
N GLU A 248 -6.33 -20.44 -19.47
CA GLU A 248 -7.40 -21.38 -19.09
C GLU A 248 -7.47 -21.59 -17.56
N SER A 249 -6.33 -21.46 -16.88
CA SER A 249 -6.26 -21.65 -15.43
C SER A 249 -6.82 -20.46 -14.64
N GLN A 250 -6.85 -19.27 -15.21
CA GLN A 250 -7.44 -18.05 -14.63
C GLN A 250 -8.96 -18.00 -14.76
#